data_f90524d95462409458955e3d91d7c30b
#
_entry.id   f90524d95462409458955e3d91d7c30b
#
_cell.length_a   1.000
_cell.length_b   1.000
_cell.length_c   1.000
_cell.angle_alpha   90.00
_cell.angle_beta   90.00
_cell.angle_gamma   90.00
#
_symmetry.space_group_name_H-M   'P 1'
#
loop_
_entity.id
_entity.type
_entity.pdbx_description
1 polymer ?
#
loop_
_entity_poly.entity_id
_entity_poly.type
_entity_poly.pdbx_seq_one_letter_code
_entity_poly.pdbx_strand_id
1 'polypeptide(L)'
;MASRTAHTLHAQSSLSALAPDGAAHVPSSNATLRHGPFEDAQALFAGSLFVGLAMLMYAQAGLLTGSTAGLAFVLHYATGWSFGAVYFLINLPFYWFAWRHLGRAFTLKTFVCVAMLSLVMVLAPNVFHIDYLHPAFAAVAGGLLMGTGVLFLARHQSSLGGATIVSLYAQQRHGIRAGKVQLAIDCCVVLLALCVVPWQRVAWSVLATVVMCVFLWVSHRPGRYQGG
;
A
#
# COMPACT_ATOMS: atom_id res chain seq x y z
N MET A 1 -15.80 4.77 73.28
CA MET A 1 -15.21 4.94 71.95
C MET A 1 -15.71 3.86 71.02
N ALA A 2 -17.04 3.80 70.80
CA ALA A 2 -17.70 2.79 69.96
C ALA A 2 -19.10 3.31 69.57
N SER A 3 -19.16 4.33 68.68
CA SER A 3 -20.47 4.83 68.18
C SER A 3 -20.37 5.61 66.87
N ARG A 4 -19.39 5.34 66.02
CA ARG A 4 -19.25 6.02 64.68
C ARG A 4 -19.20 5.11 63.48
N THR A 5 -19.24 3.77 63.65
CA THR A 5 -19.09 2.79 62.54
C THR A 5 -20.42 2.19 62.06
N ALA A 6 -21.54 2.50 62.72
CA ALA A 6 -22.84 1.92 62.29
C ALA A 6 -23.63 2.76 61.29
N HIS A 7 -23.30 4.04 61.10
CA HIS A 7 -24.06 4.93 60.19
C HIS A 7 -23.58 4.94 58.72
N THR A 8 -22.42 4.39 58.43
CA THR A 8 -21.87 4.37 57.06
C THR A 8 -22.25 3.13 56.25
N LEU A 9 -22.72 2.06 56.92
CA LEU A 9 -23.13 0.82 56.22
C LEU A 9 -24.58 0.86 55.71
N HIS A 10 -25.43 1.74 56.26
CA HIS A 10 -26.82 1.87 55.81
C HIS A 10 -27.03 2.81 54.65
N ALA A 11 -26.04 3.68 54.34
CA ALA A 11 -26.13 4.61 53.21
C ALA A 11 -25.64 4.00 51.89
N GLN A 12 -24.92 2.88 51.91
CA GLN A 12 -24.46 2.20 50.70
C GLN A 12 -25.43 1.17 50.12
N SER A 13 -26.41 0.70 50.93
CA SER A 13 -27.41 -0.26 50.45
C SER A 13 -28.60 0.38 49.72
N SER A 14 -28.77 1.70 49.81
CA SER A 14 -29.88 2.40 49.14
C SER A 14 -29.53 3.02 47.80
N LEU A 15 -28.27 3.01 47.41
CA LEU A 15 -27.80 3.52 46.09
C LEU A 15 -27.71 2.45 45.00
N SER A 16 -27.86 1.16 45.35
CA SER A 16 -27.83 0.08 44.34
C SER A 16 -29.19 -0.24 43.72
N ALA A 17 -30.27 0.43 44.17
CA ALA A 17 -31.65 0.15 43.72
C ALA A 17 -32.16 1.13 42.66
N LEU A 18 -31.34 2.05 42.14
CA LEU A 18 -31.72 3.02 41.12
C LEU A 18 -30.80 2.94 39.86
N ALA A 19 -30.49 1.71 39.45
CA ALA A 19 -30.01 1.51 38.08
C ALA A 19 -31.25 1.41 37.17
N PRO A 20 -31.44 2.31 36.20
CA PRO A 20 -32.49 2.12 35.21
C PRO A 20 -32.18 0.89 34.40
N ASP A 21 -33.05 -0.13 34.51
CA ASP A 21 -33.13 -1.25 33.57
C ASP A 21 -33.36 -0.67 32.17
N GLY A 22 -32.31 -0.50 31.42
CA GLY A 22 -32.38 0.12 30.07
C GLY A 22 -31.03 0.49 29.51
N ALA A 23 -29.92 0.02 30.09
CA ALA A 23 -28.63 0.10 29.38
C ALA A 23 -28.73 -0.81 28.16
N ALA A 24 -29.24 -0.21 27.07
CA ALA A 24 -29.15 -0.83 25.75
C ALA A 24 -27.72 -1.34 25.59
N HIS A 25 -27.58 -2.64 25.48
CA HIS A 25 -26.34 -3.30 25.16
C HIS A 25 -25.90 -2.76 23.80
N VAL A 26 -25.06 -1.70 23.80
CA VAL A 26 -24.40 -1.23 22.61
C VAL A 26 -23.48 -2.37 22.20
N PRO A 27 -23.82 -3.10 21.12
CA PRO A 27 -22.93 -4.14 20.67
C PRO A 27 -21.60 -3.47 20.33
N SER A 28 -20.53 -3.92 20.96
CA SER A 28 -19.17 -3.51 20.61
C SER A 28 -18.94 -3.91 19.15
N SER A 29 -19.19 -2.98 18.22
CA SER A 29 -19.02 -3.16 16.79
C SER A 29 -17.53 -3.14 16.41
N ASN A 30 -16.72 -3.97 17.08
CA ASN A 30 -15.41 -4.39 16.61
C ASN A 30 -15.51 -5.62 15.70
N ALA A 31 -16.64 -5.81 15.03
CA ALA A 31 -16.70 -6.66 13.87
C ALA A 31 -15.86 -5.95 12.79
N THR A 32 -14.60 -6.34 12.66
CA THR A 32 -13.81 -6.04 11.46
C THR A 32 -14.66 -6.47 10.28
N LEU A 33 -15.19 -5.50 9.53
CA LEU A 33 -15.95 -5.74 8.31
C LEU A 33 -15.05 -6.56 7.37
N ARG A 34 -15.29 -7.87 7.31
CA ARG A 34 -14.61 -8.75 6.37
C ARG A 34 -15.16 -8.39 5.00
N HIS A 35 -14.33 -7.78 4.17
CA HIS A 35 -14.66 -7.52 2.78
C HIS A 35 -15.10 -8.81 2.09
N GLY A 36 -16.16 -8.73 1.30
CA GLY A 36 -16.64 -9.85 0.51
C GLY A 36 -15.60 -10.21 -0.59
N PRO A 37 -15.57 -11.46 -1.07
CA PRO A 37 -14.62 -11.87 -2.12
C PRO A 37 -14.79 -11.07 -3.42
N PHE A 38 -15.98 -10.58 -3.70
CA PHE A 38 -16.24 -9.71 -4.85
C PHE A 38 -15.66 -8.31 -4.66
N GLU A 39 -15.78 -7.73 -3.46
CA GLU A 39 -15.17 -6.44 -3.12
C GLU A 39 -13.64 -6.52 -3.20
N ASP A 40 -13.05 -7.61 -2.69
CA ASP A 40 -11.62 -7.88 -2.82
C ASP A 40 -11.19 -7.94 -4.30
N ALA A 41 -11.89 -8.71 -5.13
CA ALA A 41 -11.58 -8.84 -6.55
C ALA A 41 -11.67 -7.50 -7.28
N GLN A 42 -12.71 -6.72 -7.04
CA GLN A 42 -12.90 -5.40 -7.61
C GLN A 42 -11.79 -4.43 -7.19
N ALA A 43 -11.42 -4.42 -5.91
CA ALA A 43 -10.38 -3.55 -5.40
C ALA A 43 -8.98 -3.92 -5.92
N LEU A 44 -8.67 -5.23 -6.03
CA LEU A 44 -7.44 -5.72 -6.63
C LEU A 44 -7.36 -5.34 -8.12
N PHE A 45 -8.46 -5.49 -8.85
CA PHE A 45 -8.53 -5.11 -10.26
C PHE A 45 -8.34 -3.60 -10.45
N ALA A 46 -9.16 -2.78 -9.79
CA ALA A 46 -9.10 -1.32 -9.91
C ALA A 46 -7.76 -0.77 -9.41
N GLY A 47 -7.26 -1.28 -8.27
CA GLY A 47 -5.97 -0.88 -7.72
C GLY A 47 -4.82 -1.19 -8.66
N SER A 48 -4.77 -2.41 -9.23
CA SER A 48 -3.74 -2.80 -10.19
C SER A 48 -3.81 -2.00 -11.49
N LEU A 49 -5.03 -1.66 -11.96
CA LEU A 49 -5.21 -0.84 -13.15
C LEU A 49 -4.72 0.59 -12.93
N PHE A 50 -5.05 1.23 -11.80
CA PHE A 50 -4.57 2.58 -11.48
C PHE A 50 -3.04 2.62 -11.35
N VAL A 51 -2.43 1.63 -10.69
CA VAL A 51 -0.98 1.51 -10.62
C VAL A 51 -0.38 1.27 -12.01
N GLY A 52 -0.99 0.42 -12.83
CA GLY A 52 -0.56 0.14 -14.20
C GLY A 52 -0.55 1.40 -15.05
N LEU A 53 -1.62 2.20 -15.01
CA LEU A 53 -1.71 3.48 -15.72
C LEU A 53 -0.64 4.47 -15.23
N ALA A 54 -0.42 4.56 -13.91
CA ALA A 54 0.65 5.40 -13.35
C ALA A 54 2.03 4.97 -13.87
N MET A 55 2.31 3.66 -13.87
CA MET A 55 3.59 3.14 -14.35
C MET A 55 3.78 3.33 -15.87
N LEU A 56 2.69 3.24 -16.65
CA LEU A 56 2.74 3.57 -18.08
C LEU A 56 3.10 5.05 -18.31
N MET A 57 2.49 5.96 -17.55
CA MET A 57 2.85 7.39 -17.61
C MET A 57 4.31 7.61 -17.21
N TYR A 58 4.81 6.90 -16.19
CA TYR A 58 6.23 6.98 -15.82
C TYR A 58 7.13 6.45 -16.93
N ALA A 59 6.83 5.29 -17.50
CA ALA A 59 7.60 4.72 -18.61
C ALA A 59 7.69 5.68 -19.79
N GLN A 60 6.57 6.27 -20.22
CA GLN A 60 6.50 7.24 -21.33
C GLN A 60 7.29 8.52 -21.02
N ALA A 61 7.24 9.01 -19.78
CA ALA A 61 7.97 10.20 -19.40
C ALA A 61 9.44 9.95 -19.00
N GLY A 62 9.91 8.69 -19.02
CA GLY A 62 11.24 8.29 -18.58
C GLY A 62 11.45 8.46 -17.07
N LEU A 63 10.38 8.40 -16.29
CA LEU A 63 10.41 8.45 -14.83
C LEU A 63 10.54 7.04 -14.25
N LEU A 64 10.81 6.99 -12.94
CA LEU A 64 10.83 5.74 -12.20
C LEU A 64 10.09 5.90 -10.88
N THR A 65 9.91 4.80 -10.19
CA THR A 65 9.37 4.76 -8.83
C THR A 65 10.37 4.08 -7.90
N GLY A 66 10.07 3.95 -6.64
CA GLY A 66 10.88 3.18 -5.70
C GLY A 66 10.66 1.66 -5.79
N SER A 67 11.22 0.92 -4.83
CA SER A 67 10.95 -0.50 -4.63
C SER A 67 11.43 -1.41 -5.78
N THR A 68 10.92 -2.63 -5.84
CA THR A 68 11.17 -3.57 -6.94
C THR A 68 10.68 -3.06 -8.30
N ALA A 69 9.65 -2.22 -8.32
CA ALA A 69 9.20 -1.57 -9.55
C ALA A 69 10.24 -0.56 -10.06
N GLY A 70 10.85 0.20 -9.15
CA GLY A 70 11.98 1.08 -9.51
C GLY A 70 13.16 0.33 -10.07
N LEU A 71 13.53 -0.81 -9.46
CA LEU A 71 14.58 -1.69 -9.99
C LEU A 71 14.21 -2.22 -11.39
N ALA A 72 12.94 -2.58 -11.61
CA ALA A 72 12.47 -3.01 -12.93
C ALA A 72 12.57 -1.89 -13.96
N PHE A 73 12.30 -0.61 -13.59
CA PHE A 73 12.51 0.54 -14.47
C PHE A 73 13.99 0.74 -14.79
N VAL A 74 14.87 0.66 -13.80
CA VAL A 74 16.33 0.77 -14.04
C VAL A 74 16.80 -0.28 -15.04
N LEU A 75 16.38 -1.54 -14.85
CA LEU A 75 16.73 -2.62 -15.77
C LEU A 75 16.11 -2.43 -17.16
N HIS A 76 14.84 -2.00 -17.21
CA HIS A 76 14.16 -1.69 -18.48
C HIS A 76 14.93 -0.62 -19.28
N TYR A 77 15.31 0.49 -18.62
CA TYR A 77 16.04 1.58 -19.30
C TYR A 77 17.47 1.20 -19.66
N ALA A 78 18.12 0.34 -18.87
CA ALA A 78 19.49 -0.11 -19.16
C ALA A 78 19.57 -1.16 -20.27
N THR A 79 18.56 -2.04 -20.39
CA THR A 79 18.63 -3.22 -21.26
C THR A 79 17.64 -3.19 -22.42
N GLY A 80 16.59 -2.35 -22.36
CA GLY A 80 15.48 -2.36 -23.32
C GLY A 80 14.50 -3.53 -23.13
N TRP A 81 14.67 -4.36 -22.11
CA TRP A 81 13.75 -5.47 -21.85
C TRP A 81 12.36 -4.96 -21.44
N SER A 82 11.31 -5.75 -21.73
CA SER A 82 9.94 -5.39 -21.33
C SER A 82 9.85 -5.18 -19.83
N PHE A 83 9.40 -4.00 -19.40
CA PHE A 83 9.20 -3.69 -17.98
C PHE A 83 8.33 -4.72 -17.29
N GLY A 84 7.20 -5.12 -17.90
CA GLY A 84 6.27 -6.07 -17.30
C GLY A 84 6.91 -7.44 -17.04
N ALA A 85 7.72 -7.94 -17.99
CA ALA A 85 8.43 -9.19 -17.83
C ALA A 85 9.50 -9.09 -16.73
N VAL A 86 10.30 -8.03 -16.75
CA VAL A 86 11.35 -7.79 -15.73
C VAL A 86 10.73 -7.68 -14.34
N TYR A 87 9.66 -6.89 -14.21
CA TYR A 87 8.97 -6.69 -12.95
C TYR A 87 8.39 -7.99 -12.40
N PHE A 88 7.76 -8.80 -13.24
CA PHE A 88 7.24 -10.11 -12.83
C PHE A 88 8.35 -11.04 -12.35
N LEU A 89 9.45 -11.15 -13.11
CA LEU A 89 10.58 -12.02 -12.79
C LEU A 89 11.28 -11.62 -11.48
N ILE A 90 11.51 -10.33 -11.26
CA ILE A 90 12.12 -9.82 -10.01
C ILE A 90 11.27 -10.19 -8.80
N ASN A 91 9.94 -10.26 -8.96
CA ASN A 91 9.04 -10.56 -7.85
C ASN A 91 8.92 -12.06 -7.54
N LEU A 92 9.35 -12.98 -8.43
CA LEU A 92 9.25 -14.44 -8.22
C LEU A 92 9.85 -14.93 -6.89
N PRO A 93 11.10 -14.57 -6.53
CA PRO A 93 11.69 -15.04 -5.27
C PRO A 93 10.94 -14.51 -4.03
N PHE A 94 10.35 -13.31 -4.13
CA PHE A 94 9.60 -12.72 -3.02
C PHE A 94 8.26 -13.41 -2.79
N TYR A 95 7.64 -14.03 -3.79
CA TYR A 95 6.41 -14.83 -3.60
C TYR A 95 6.69 -16.08 -2.77
N TRP A 96 7.79 -16.79 -3.06
CA TRP A 96 8.19 -17.92 -2.24
C TRP A 96 8.44 -17.51 -0.78
N PHE A 97 9.13 -16.38 -0.59
CA PHE A 97 9.39 -15.82 0.72
C PHE A 97 8.10 -15.39 1.44
N ALA A 98 7.18 -14.70 0.76
CA ALA A 98 5.91 -14.27 1.32
C ALA A 98 5.02 -15.47 1.71
N TRP A 99 5.02 -16.51 0.89
CA TRP A 99 4.27 -17.74 1.17
C TRP A 99 4.70 -18.38 2.49
N ARG A 100 5.99 -18.37 2.78
CA ARG A 100 6.56 -18.93 4.01
C ARG A 100 6.32 -18.06 5.25
N HIS A 101 6.28 -16.75 5.10
CA HIS A 101 6.37 -15.81 6.23
C HIS A 101 5.16 -14.89 6.44
N LEU A 102 4.43 -14.54 5.40
CA LEU A 102 3.30 -13.59 5.45
C LEU A 102 1.93 -14.26 5.21
N GLY A 103 1.92 -15.52 4.79
CA GLY A 103 0.71 -16.31 4.61
C GLY A 103 0.20 -16.39 3.17
N ARG A 104 -0.61 -17.44 2.92
CA ARG A 104 -1.07 -17.81 1.58
C ARG A 104 -1.99 -16.79 0.94
N ALA A 105 -2.95 -16.25 1.72
CA ALA A 105 -3.94 -15.29 1.20
C ALA A 105 -3.27 -13.99 0.73
N PHE A 106 -2.37 -13.41 1.53
CA PHE A 106 -1.58 -12.24 1.17
C PHE A 106 -0.75 -12.48 -0.09
N THR A 107 -0.06 -13.63 -0.14
CA THR A 107 0.81 -13.98 -1.28
C THR A 107 0.02 -14.13 -2.56
N LEU A 108 -1.13 -14.82 -2.52
CA LEU A 108 -1.97 -15.02 -3.71
C LEU A 108 -2.53 -13.68 -4.23
N LYS A 109 -3.06 -12.84 -3.33
CA LYS A 109 -3.53 -11.50 -3.71
C LYS A 109 -2.42 -10.66 -4.34
N THR A 110 -1.24 -10.64 -3.72
CA THR A 110 -0.06 -9.92 -4.23
C THR A 110 0.40 -10.47 -5.59
N PHE A 111 0.43 -11.79 -5.75
CA PHE A 111 0.76 -12.43 -7.03
C PHE A 111 -0.20 -12.00 -8.14
N VAL A 112 -1.51 -12.04 -7.87
CA VAL A 112 -2.54 -11.62 -8.84
C VAL A 112 -2.35 -10.14 -9.22
N CYS A 113 -2.12 -9.25 -8.24
CA CYS A 113 -1.91 -7.83 -8.51
C CYS A 113 -0.67 -7.58 -9.38
N VAL A 114 0.46 -8.23 -9.06
CA VAL A 114 1.69 -8.07 -9.85
C VAL A 114 1.56 -8.69 -11.23
N ALA A 115 0.89 -9.83 -11.36
CA ALA A 115 0.63 -10.45 -12.66
C ALA A 115 -0.27 -9.56 -13.54
N MET A 116 -1.33 -8.99 -12.97
CA MET A 116 -2.21 -8.04 -13.67
C MET A 116 -1.45 -6.79 -14.09
N LEU A 117 -0.68 -6.21 -13.19
CA LEU A 117 0.14 -5.04 -13.49
C LEU A 117 1.16 -5.33 -14.60
N SER A 118 1.86 -6.46 -14.51
CA SER A 118 2.80 -6.89 -15.53
C SER A 118 2.12 -7.07 -16.89
N LEU A 119 0.92 -7.67 -16.90
CA LEU A 119 0.13 -7.84 -18.11
C LEU A 119 -0.30 -6.49 -18.71
N VAL A 120 -0.78 -5.56 -17.89
CA VAL A 120 -1.11 -4.19 -18.32
C VAL A 120 0.10 -3.53 -18.97
N MET A 121 1.27 -3.62 -18.36
CA MET A 121 2.50 -3.00 -18.88
C MET A 121 3.00 -3.63 -20.19
N VAL A 122 2.70 -4.92 -20.43
CA VAL A 122 3.01 -5.60 -21.70
C VAL A 122 2.01 -5.27 -22.80
N LEU A 123 0.71 -5.23 -22.46
CA LEU A 123 -0.34 -5.07 -23.45
C LEU A 123 -0.66 -3.60 -23.81
N ALA A 124 -0.53 -2.70 -22.85
CA ALA A 124 -0.95 -1.31 -23.03
C ALA A 124 -0.26 -0.58 -24.20
N PRO A 125 1.02 -0.76 -24.50
CA PRO A 125 1.65 -0.15 -25.67
C PRO A 125 1.01 -0.56 -27.01
N ASN A 126 0.32 -1.71 -27.04
CA ASN A 126 -0.38 -2.17 -28.24
C ASN A 126 -1.84 -1.67 -28.32
N VAL A 127 -2.39 -1.16 -27.21
CA VAL A 127 -3.79 -0.73 -27.11
C VAL A 127 -3.93 0.78 -27.26
N PHE A 128 -3.01 1.54 -26.66
CA PHE A 128 -2.99 2.98 -26.79
C PHE A 128 -1.57 3.55 -26.81
N HIS A 129 -1.42 4.67 -27.48
CA HIS A 129 -0.15 5.38 -27.59
C HIS A 129 -0.31 6.83 -27.10
N ILE A 130 0.69 7.32 -26.36
CA ILE A 130 0.74 8.71 -25.91
C ILE A 130 1.89 9.38 -26.67
N ASP A 131 1.56 10.25 -27.61
CA ASP A 131 2.58 10.90 -28.46
C ASP A 131 3.49 11.86 -27.67
N TYR A 132 2.90 12.57 -26.70
CA TYR A 132 3.65 13.49 -25.84
C TYR A 132 3.09 13.51 -24.44
N LEU A 133 3.99 13.34 -23.46
CA LEU A 133 3.65 13.42 -22.04
C LEU A 133 4.70 14.25 -21.30
N HIS A 134 4.30 15.44 -20.84
CA HIS A 134 5.22 16.29 -20.08
C HIS A 134 5.58 15.62 -18.74
N PRO A 135 6.88 15.54 -18.36
CA PRO A 135 7.33 14.84 -17.15
C PRO A 135 6.67 15.35 -15.85
N ALA A 136 6.42 16.67 -15.75
CA ALA A 136 5.73 17.22 -14.58
C ALA A 136 4.29 16.72 -14.47
N PHE A 137 3.56 16.62 -15.58
CA PHE A 137 2.21 16.06 -15.60
C PHE A 137 2.22 14.57 -15.24
N ALA A 138 3.15 13.80 -15.82
CA ALA A 138 3.35 12.40 -15.48
C ALA A 138 3.65 12.21 -13.99
N ALA A 139 4.49 13.06 -13.40
CA ALA A 139 4.84 13.02 -12.00
C ALA A 139 3.62 13.26 -11.08
N VAL A 140 2.82 14.29 -11.38
CA VAL A 140 1.67 14.65 -10.53
C VAL A 140 0.51 13.68 -10.75
N ALA A 141 0.05 13.50 -11.99
CA ALA A 141 -1.09 12.62 -12.30
C ALA A 141 -0.75 11.15 -12.01
N GLY A 142 0.44 10.69 -12.41
CA GLY A 142 0.92 9.36 -12.10
C GLY A 142 1.09 9.13 -10.59
N GLY A 143 1.58 10.14 -9.83
CA GLY A 143 1.67 10.07 -8.37
C GLY A 143 0.32 9.89 -7.68
N LEU A 144 -0.71 10.62 -8.14
CA LEU A 144 -2.08 10.49 -7.63
C LEU A 144 -2.68 9.12 -7.97
N LEU A 145 -2.53 8.66 -9.21
CA LEU A 145 -3.00 7.34 -9.65
C LEU A 145 -2.29 6.22 -8.88
N MET A 146 -0.98 6.30 -8.73
CA MET A 146 -0.18 5.37 -7.94
C MET A 146 -0.66 5.32 -6.49
N GLY A 147 -0.82 6.48 -5.85
CA GLY A 147 -1.30 6.59 -4.47
C GLY A 147 -2.69 5.99 -4.29
N THR A 148 -3.62 6.26 -5.21
CA THR A 148 -4.97 5.70 -5.20
C THR A 148 -4.94 4.18 -5.34
N GLY A 149 -4.20 3.65 -6.30
CA GLY A 149 -4.06 2.21 -6.50
C GLY A 149 -3.43 1.51 -5.31
N VAL A 150 -2.32 2.04 -4.78
CA VAL A 150 -1.67 1.52 -3.56
C VAL A 150 -2.63 1.51 -2.37
N LEU A 151 -3.45 2.55 -2.21
CA LEU A 151 -4.44 2.62 -1.13
C LEU A 151 -5.49 1.51 -1.24
N PHE A 152 -6.00 1.22 -2.45
CA PHE A 152 -6.92 0.11 -2.69
C PHE A 152 -6.28 -1.22 -2.34
N LEU A 153 -5.09 -1.49 -2.84
CA LEU A 153 -4.37 -2.74 -2.59
C LEU A 153 -4.07 -2.94 -1.09
N ALA A 154 -3.61 -1.88 -0.42
CA ALA A 154 -3.28 -1.94 1.01
C ALA A 154 -4.50 -2.24 1.89
N ARG A 155 -5.67 -1.64 1.57
CA ARG A 155 -6.92 -1.90 2.30
C ARG A 155 -7.39 -3.35 2.18
N HIS A 156 -7.10 -4.00 1.06
CA HIS A 156 -7.46 -5.40 0.79
C HIS A 156 -6.31 -6.39 1.08
N GLN A 157 -5.35 -5.97 1.92
CA GLN A 157 -4.22 -6.81 2.37
C GLN A 157 -3.44 -7.43 1.20
N SER A 158 -3.15 -6.62 0.20
CA SER A 158 -2.27 -6.98 -0.92
C SER A 158 -1.16 -5.95 -1.10
N SER A 159 -0.19 -6.27 -1.92
CA SER A 159 1.01 -5.47 -2.15
C SER A 159 1.39 -5.46 -3.63
N LEU A 160 2.29 -4.55 -3.99
CA LEU A 160 2.92 -4.51 -5.31
C LEU A 160 4.24 -5.31 -5.37
N GLY A 161 4.50 -6.15 -4.37
CA GLY A 161 5.59 -7.13 -4.41
C GLY A 161 6.80 -6.80 -3.53
N GLY A 162 7.92 -7.33 -3.94
CA GLY A 162 9.19 -7.55 -3.28
C GLY A 162 9.61 -6.69 -2.10
N ALA A 163 9.92 -5.42 -2.29
CA ALA A 163 10.41 -4.56 -1.21
C ALA A 163 9.39 -4.39 -0.07
N THR A 164 8.10 -4.29 -0.40
CA THR A 164 7.03 -4.22 0.61
C THR A 164 6.94 -5.53 1.40
N ILE A 165 7.11 -6.68 0.75
CA ILE A 165 7.14 -8.00 1.41
C ILE A 165 8.28 -8.05 2.44
N VAL A 166 9.49 -7.63 2.03
CA VAL A 166 10.66 -7.59 2.92
C VAL A 166 10.43 -6.61 4.08
N SER A 167 9.87 -5.45 3.81
CA SER A 167 9.59 -4.42 4.81
C SER A 167 8.58 -4.88 5.85
N LEU A 168 7.50 -5.54 5.42
CA LEU A 168 6.49 -6.12 6.32
C LEU A 168 7.07 -7.25 7.17
N TYR A 169 7.86 -8.12 6.56
CA TYR A 169 8.54 -9.20 7.30
C TYR A 169 9.50 -8.64 8.36
N ALA A 170 10.32 -7.65 8.01
CA ALA A 170 11.24 -7.00 8.94
C ALA A 170 10.49 -6.36 10.12
N GLN A 171 9.33 -5.78 9.87
CA GLN A 171 8.47 -5.23 10.90
C GLN A 171 7.91 -6.31 11.82
N GLN A 172 7.39 -7.41 11.26
CA GLN A 172 6.76 -8.48 12.04
C GLN A 172 7.79 -9.29 12.84
N ARG A 173 8.96 -9.56 12.26
CA ARG A 173 9.96 -10.46 12.87
C ARG A 173 10.98 -9.74 13.75
N HIS A 174 11.38 -8.54 13.37
CA HIS A 174 12.46 -7.80 14.00
C HIS A 174 12.01 -6.48 14.65
N GLY A 175 10.70 -6.13 14.56
CA GLY A 175 10.20 -4.87 15.12
C GLY A 175 10.70 -3.61 14.38
N ILE A 176 11.41 -3.76 13.28
CA ILE A 176 11.92 -2.63 12.48
C ILE A 176 10.75 -2.04 11.70
N ARG A 177 10.49 -0.75 11.86
CA ARG A 177 9.40 -0.08 11.14
C ARG A 177 9.56 -0.29 9.63
N ALA A 178 8.52 -0.86 8.98
CA ALA A 178 8.54 -1.17 7.54
C ALA A 178 8.97 0.03 6.68
N GLY A 179 8.55 1.24 7.03
CA GLY A 179 8.94 2.46 6.32
C GLY A 179 10.45 2.73 6.33
N LYS A 180 11.20 2.32 7.37
CA LYS A 180 12.67 2.47 7.36
C LYS A 180 13.33 1.53 6.37
N VAL A 181 12.87 0.27 6.32
CA VAL A 181 13.39 -0.73 5.37
C VAL A 181 13.04 -0.32 3.95
N GLN A 182 11.80 0.10 3.71
CA GLN A 182 11.33 0.59 2.42
C GLN A 182 12.19 1.78 1.95
N LEU A 183 12.38 2.79 2.81
CA LEU A 183 13.19 3.97 2.49
C LEU A 183 14.63 3.59 2.12
N ALA A 184 15.25 2.66 2.85
CA ALA A 184 16.61 2.21 2.54
C ALA A 184 16.67 1.55 1.14
N ILE A 185 15.71 0.68 0.81
CA ILE A 185 15.60 0.05 -0.50
C ILE A 185 15.39 1.12 -1.59
N ASP A 186 14.50 2.07 -1.36
CA ASP A 186 14.17 3.13 -2.31
C ASP A 186 15.38 4.04 -2.55
N CYS A 187 16.15 4.39 -1.52
CA CYS A 187 17.41 5.12 -1.66
C CYS A 187 18.42 4.37 -2.53
N CYS A 188 18.59 3.06 -2.33
CA CYS A 188 19.47 2.25 -3.17
C CYS A 188 19.01 2.23 -4.63
N VAL A 189 17.71 2.12 -4.88
CA VAL A 189 17.14 2.15 -6.24
C VAL A 189 17.36 3.50 -6.89
N VAL A 190 17.17 4.61 -6.17
CA VAL A 190 17.42 5.97 -6.69
C VAL A 190 18.90 6.17 -7.03
N LEU A 191 19.82 5.69 -6.19
CA LEU A 191 21.26 5.76 -6.48
C LEU A 191 21.62 4.96 -7.74
N LEU A 192 21.07 3.75 -7.91
CA LEU A 192 21.24 2.98 -9.13
C LEU A 192 20.64 3.68 -10.36
N ALA A 193 19.49 4.33 -10.19
CA ALA A 193 18.83 5.07 -11.26
C ALA A 193 19.68 6.22 -11.78
N LEU A 194 20.44 6.92 -10.93
CA LEU A 194 21.34 8.00 -11.33
C LEU A 194 22.48 7.54 -12.27
N CYS A 195 22.80 6.23 -12.26
CA CYS A 195 23.78 5.66 -13.18
C CYS A 195 23.22 5.39 -14.60
N VAL A 196 21.88 5.32 -14.73
CA VAL A 196 21.20 4.88 -15.97
C VAL A 196 20.35 6.00 -16.59
N VAL A 197 19.78 6.88 -15.74
CA VAL A 197 18.81 7.90 -16.15
C VAL A 197 19.34 9.29 -15.82
N PRO A 198 19.15 10.30 -16.69
CA PRO A 198 19.54 11.68 -16.40
C PRO A 198 18.92 12.20 -15.10
N TRP A 199 19.69 12.98 -14.34
CA TRP A 199 19.27 13.49 -13.03
C TRP A 199 17.94 14.27 -13.05
N GLN A 200 17.62 14.94 -14.16
CA GLN A 200 16.35 15.65 -14.35
C GLN A 200 15.14 14.71 -14.27
N ARG A 201 15.28 13.49 -14.82
CA ARG A 201 14.24 12.45 -14.76
C ARG A 201 14.10 11.89 -13.34
N VAL A 202 15.22 11.75 -12.63
CA VAL A 202 15.21 11.35 -11.22
C VAL A 202 14.53 12.43 -10.37
N ALA A 203 14.77 13.72 -10.63
CA ALA A 203 14.10 14.82 -9.92
C ALA A 203 12.56 14.77 -10.09
N TRP A 204 12.06 14.54 -11.30
CA TRP A 204 10.63 14.36 -11.55
C TRP A 204 10.08 13.09 -10.90
N SER A 205 10.86 12.03 -10.82
CA SER A 205 10.50 10.79 -10.11
C SER A 205 10.37 11.01 -8.60
N VAL A 206 11.24 11.83 -8.02
CA VAL A 206 11.12 12.25 -6.62
C VAL A 206 9.83 13.05 -6.40
N LEU A 207 9.49 13.99 -7.29
CA LEU A 207 8.22 14.71 -7.22
C LEU A 207 7.03 13.75 -7.27
N ALA A 208 7.03 12.78 -8.18
CA ALA A 208 5.99 11.76 -8.29
C ALA A 208 5.82 10.97 -6.97
N THR A 209 6.94 10.57 -6.37
CA THR A 209 6.95 9.89 -5.08
C THR A 209 6.41 10.78 -3.95
N VAL A 210 6.78 12.05 -3.91
CA VAL A 210 6.26 13.01 -2.93
C VAL A 210 4.75 13.18 -3.07
N VAL A 211 4.24 13.35 -4.29
CA VAL A 211 2.79 13.46 -4.55
C VAL A 211 2.07 12.21 -4.06
N MET A 212 2.57 11.01 -4.41
CA MET A 212 2.02 9.73 -3.93
C MET A 212 2.00 9.66 -2.39
N CYS A 213 3.12 9.98 -1.75
CA CYS A 213 3.24 9.91 -0.29
C CYS A 213 2.31 10.91 0.42
N VAL A 214 2.20 12.14 -0.08
CA VAL A 214 1.28 13.15 0.46
C VAL A 214 -0.16 12.68 0.31
N PHE A 215 -0.53 12.14 -0.85
CA PHE A 215 -1.85 11.57 -1.08
C PHE A 215 -2.16 10.45 -0.09
N LEU A 216 -1.24 9.49 0.08
CA LEU A 216 -1.40 8.39 1.03
C LEU A 216 -1.49 8.90 2.48
N TRP A 217 -0.66 9.87 2.86
CA TRP A 217 -0.68 10.44 4.20
C TRP A 217 -2.01 11.13 4.54
N VAL A 218 -2.59 11.86 3.59
CA VAL A 218 -3.90 12.52 3.76
C VAL A 218 -5.03 11.49 3.78
N SER A 219 -4.96 10.46 2.92
CA SER A 219 -6.02 9.47 2.73
C SER A 219 -6.00 8.32 3.75
N HIS A 220 -4.83 8.03 4.33
CA HIS A 220 -4.65 6.90 5.27
C HIS A 220 -4.67 7.37 6.73
N ARG A 221 -5.78 8.01 7.17
CA ARG A 221 -5.98 8.37 8.58
C ARG A 221 -6.76 7.27 9.30
N PRO A 222 -6.22 6.71 10.41
CA PRO A 222 -6.96 5.75 11.23
C PRO A 222 -8.29 6.36 11.70
N GLY A 223 -9.40 5.63 11.56
CA GLY A 223 -10.73 6.02 12.07
C GLY A 223 -11.58 6.94 11.19
N ARG A 224 -11.14 7.38 10.00
CA ARG A 224 -11.89 8.35 9.17
C ARG A 224 -12.95 7.71 8.25
N TYR A 225 -12.98 6.40 8.16
CA TYR A 225 -13.91 5.64 7.29
C TYR A 225 -14.71 4.59 8.08
N GLN A 226 -15.25 5.01 9.21
CA GLN A 226 -16.42 4.33 9.74
C GLN A 226 -17.59 5.05 9.09
N GLY A 227 -18.09 4.50 7.99
CA GLY A 227 -19.38 4.89 7.43
C GLY A 227 -20.43 4.72 8.50
N GLY A 228 -21.14 5.80 8.85
CA GLY A 228 -22.29 5.76 9.71
C GLY A 228 -23.48 5.08 9.04
#